data_cd0632ecda929bf8068af2628d1b3abe
#
_entry.id   cd0632ecda929bf8068af2628d1b3abe
#
_cell.length_a   1.000
_cell.length_b   1.000
_cell.length_c   1.000
_cell.angle_alpha   90.00
_cell.angle_beta   90.00
_cell.angle_gamma   90.00
#
_symmetry.space_group_name_H-M   'P 1'
#
loop_
_entity.id
_entity.type
_entity.pdbx_description
1 polymer ?
#
loop_
_entity_poly.entity_id
_entity_poly.type
_entity_poly.pdbx_seq_one_letter_code
_entity_poly.pdbx_strand_id
1 'polypeptide(L)'
;MTTSQTNPLDEFSFRRLFPLIFVIVFLLHAPLLRLPFFWDEAGFYVPAAYDLAHSHSLIAKTTLDTGHPPLSAAYLAFWFTVSGWNPAVARVAMLLLAGFALTNVFLLARRLVGSGVAVATTVATAVFPIFFVQSSLTHADLMAAAFTLWGIRLYTEGRVWPSQLAFCLAVLSKETAIITPLALALWELLFHRNGSGRGRIEKAAIALVPVLPLLAWLAYHYHTTGRFFGNADFYQYNVTQALNPLRFFLALIQRTWHLFGAMNMLALTAATAAAMFFPPVTGSSGERPRIAVPVQLQFVLVMLAHLLAFSLLGGALLTRYLLPAYPLVIMIGMSTLHRRISRWEWPAALMVIVFVLGLFFDPPYRFAPEDNLTYKDFVELHFKAAKFLEQHEQNSTILTAWPATDELTRPYLGYVAQSFPLVQVQDFTVEQMIKARQMRSKYQVAYLFSTKIDVPPWIRSERWEKLNRRFFGSHVDVSPEVAAEFLHGKIVFLARSKAEWVAILEMDQPSSVASTAQKFCGPQKTAD
;
A
#
# COMPACT_ATOMS: atom_id res chain seq x y z
N MET A 1 -13.17 37.00 37.22
CA MET A 1 -13.77 36.50 35.97
C MET A 1 -12.64 36.41 34.92
N THR A 2 -12.00 35.27 34.85
CA THR A 2 -11.01 34.99 33.80
C THR A 2 -11.78 34.50 32.59
N THR A 3 -11.91 35.34 31.57
CA THR A 3 -12.36 34.91 30.24
C THR A 3 -11.42 33.82 29.75
N SER A 4 -11.85 32.56 29.81
CA SER A 4 -11.14 31.49 29.10
C SER A 4 -11.20 31.82 27.60
N GLN A 5 -10.11 32.24 27.04
CA GLN A 5 -9.98 32.35 25.59
C GLN A 5 -10.22 30.96 25.02
N THR A 6 -11.40 30.69 24.54
CA THR A 6 -11.70 29.48 23.77
C THR A 6 -10.80 29.49 22.55
N ASN A 7 -9.98 28.46 22.42
CA ASN A 7 -9.13 28.32 21.22
C ASN A 7 -10.07 28.23 19.99
N PRO A 8 -9.95 29.09 18.96
CA PRO A 8 -10.83 29.08 17.81
C PRO A 8 -10.89 27.71 17.10
N LEU A 9 -9.88 26.86 17.31
CA LEU A 9 -9.87 25.48 16.79
C LEU A 9 -10.81 24.54 17.54
N ASP A 10 -11.27 24.89 18.75
CA ASP A 10 -12.20 24.05 19.52
C ASP A 10 -13.64 24.11 18.98
N GLU A 11 -13.99 25.16 18.24
CA GLU A 11 -15.30 25.34 17.60
C GLU A 11 -15.43 24.62 16.23
N PHE A 12 -14.32 24.09 15.68
CA PHE A 12 -14.37 23.45 14.36
C PHE A 12 -15.04 22.07 14.45
N SER A 13 -16.24 21.98 13.88
CA SER A 13 -16.95 20.73 13.66
C SER A 13 -16.35 19.93 12.48
N PHE A 14 -16.69 18.65 12.37
CA PHE A 14 -16.33 17.81 11.21
C PHE A 14 -16.66 18.50 9.88
N ARG A 15 -17.82 19.15 9.78
CA ARG A 15 -18.31 19.82 8.55
C ARG A 15 -17.39 20.94 8.07
N ARG A 16 -16.68 21.62 8.98
CA ARG A 16 -15.73 22.70 8.65
C ARG A 16 -14.31 22.18 8.43
N LEU A 17 -13.91 21.18 9.21
CA LEU A 17 -12.54 20.61 9.13
C LEU A 17 -12.32 19.77 7.89
N PHE A 18 -13.29 18.94 7.51
CA PHE A 18 -13.15 18.03 6.38
C PHE A 18 -12.86 18.76 5.07
N PRO A 19 -13.64 19.77 4.63
CA PRO A 19 -13.33 20.50 3.40
C PRO A 19 -11.95 21.17 3.43
N LEU A 20 -11.57 21.76 4.57
CA LEU A 20 -10.27 22.41 4.73
C LEU A 20 -9.13 21.40 4.56
N ILE A 21 -9.18 20.28 5.29
CA ILE A 21 -8.17 19.21 5.22
C ILE A 21 -8.13 18.61 3.80
N PHE A 22 -9.31 18.35 3.21
CA PHE A 22 -9.39 17.84 1.84
C PHE A 22 -8.71 18.78 0.83
N VAL A 23 -8.99 20.08 0.88
CA VAL A 23 -8.38 21.06 -0.03
C VAL A 23 -6.86 21.08 0.13
N ILE A 24 -6.35 21.06 1.36
CA ILE A 24 -4.90 21.03 1.61
C ILE A 24 -4.29 19.74 1.03
N VAL A 25 -4.87 18.59 1.31
CA VAL A 25 -4.39 17.30 0.81
C VAL A 25 -4.46 17.24 -0.72
N PHE A 26 -5.55 17.73 -1.31
CA PHE A 26 -5.71 17.83 -2.76
C PHE A 26 -4.62 18.67 -3.41
N LEU A 27 -4.33 19.86 -2.86
CA LEU A 27 -3.28 20.75 -3.39
C LEU A 27 -1.89 20.11 -3.28
N LEU A 28 -1.59 19.41 -2.18
CA LEU A 28 -0.33 18.70 -2.01
C LEU A 28 -0.15 17.55 -3.02
N HIS A 29 -1.24 16.93 -3.47
CA HIS A 29 -1.22 15.82 -4.44
C HIS A 29 -1.52 16.25 -5.88
N ALA A 30 -1.76 17.53 -6.13
CA ALA A 30 -2.10 18.04 -7.47
C ALA A 30 -1.13 17.59 -8.59
N PRO A 31 0.22 17.55 -8.36
CA PRO A 31 1.16 17.07 -9.37
C PRO A 31 1.03 15.58 -9.69
N LEU A 32 0.42 14.78 -8.80
CA LEU A 32 0.32 13.33 -8.91
C LEU A 32 -0.99 12.86 -9.55
N LEU A 33 -1.98 13.75 -9.73
CA LEU A 33 -3.34 13.38 -10.13
C LEU A 33 -3.43 12.70 -11.50
N ARG A 34 -2.51 13.02 -12.43
CA ARG A 34 -2.53 12.50 -13.81
C ARG A 34 -1.63 11.30 -14.03
N LEU A 35 -0.94 10.83 -12.99
CA LEU A 35 -0.10 9.64 -13.12
C LEU A 35 -0.96 8.42 -13.44
N PRO A 36 -0.58 7.57 -14.41
CA PRO A 36 -1.19 6.27 -14.64
C PRO A 36 -1.26 5.41 -13.38
N PHE A 37 -1.98 4.31 -13.44
CA PHE A 37 -2.18 3.43 -12.30
C PHE A 37 -0.94 2.59 -12.02
N PHE A 38 -0.51 2.60 -10.77
CA PHE A 38 0.70 1.93 -10.30
C PHE A 38 0.42 0.48 -9.87
N TRP A 39 1.26 -0.45 -10.24
CA TRP A 39 1.41 -1.81 -9.72
C TRP A 39 0.07 -2.51 -9.40
N ASP A 40 -0.28 -2.68 -8.09
CA ASP A 40 -1.53 -3.34 -7.66
C ASP A 40 -2.80 -2.59 -8.10
N GLU A 41 -2.72 -1.27 -8.31
CA GLU A 41 -3.84 -0.52 -8.87
C GLU A 41 -4.15 -1.02 -10.28
N ALA A 42 -3.11 -1.14 -11.13
CA ALA A 42 -3.21 -1.60 -12.50
C ALA A 42 -3.58 -3.09 -12.58
N GLY A 43 -3.01 -3.90 -11.67
CA GLY A 43 -3.18 -5.35 -11.69
C GLY A 43 -4.48 -5.84 -11.07
N PHE A 44 -5.00 -5.19 -10.02
CA PHE A 44 -6.10 -5.76 -9.22
C PHE A 44 -7.25 -4.78 -8.98
N TYR A 45 -7.00 -3.62 -8.37
CA TYR A 45 -8.08 -2.78 -7.82
C TYR A 45 -8.89 -2.07 -8.89
N VAL A 46 -8.24 -1.47 -9.89
CA VAL A 46 -8.94 -0.79 -10.99
C VAL A 46 -9.63 -1.79 -11.91
N PRO A 47 -9.01 -2.93 -12.31
CA PRO A 47 -9.71 -3.98 -13.06
C PRO A 47 -10.90 -4.58 -12.32
N ALA A 48 -10.82 -4.79 -11.00
CA ALA A 48 -11.97 -5.27 -10.22
C ALA A 48 -13.13 -4.26 -10.22
N ALA A 49 -12.83 -2.95 -10.14
CA ALA A 49 -13.85 -1.91 -10.27
C ALA A 49 -14.43 -1.85 -11.69
N TYR A 50 -13.61 -2.10 -12.72
CA TYR A 50 -14.05 -2.20 -14.10
C TYR A 50 -15.03 -3.36 -14.31
N ASP A 51 -14.68 -4.53 -13.80
CA ASP A 51 -15.53 -5.72 -13.87
C ASP A 51 -16.88 -5.49 -13.16
N LEU A 52 -16.86 -4.86 -11.99
CA LEU A 52 -18.08 -4.55 -11.24
C LEU A 52 -18.98 -3.58 -12.02
N ALA A 53 -18.42 -2.53 -12.62
CA ALA A 53 -19.20 -1.54 -13.35
C ALA A 53 -19.81 -2.09 -14.65
N HIS A 54 -19.12 -2.99 -15.36
CA HIS A 54 -19.55 -3.48 -16.67
C HIS A 54 -20.25 -4.82 -16.64
N SER A 55 -19.85 -5.73 -15.75
CA SER A 55 -20.42 -7.07 -15.64
C SER A 55 -21.28 -7.27 -14.40
N HIS A 56 -21.44 -6.26 -13.54
CA HIS A 56 -22.13 -6.32 -12.25
C HIS A 56 -21.67 -7.48 -11.35
N SER A 57 -20.42 -7.94 -11.54
CA SER A 57 -19.83 -9.00 -10.75
C SER A 57 -19.10 -8.46 -9.55
N LEU A 58 -19.45 -8.91 -8.35
CA LEU A 58 -18.73 -8.57 -7.12
C LEU A 58 -17.37 -9.26 -7.04
N ILE A 59 -17.12 -10.28 -7.87
CA ILE A 59 -15.86 -11.01 -7.96
C ILE A 59 -15.22 -10.67 -9.30
N ALA A 60 -13.93 -10.33 -9.27
CA ALA A 60 -13.18 -9.97 -10.45
C ALA A 60 -13.15 -11.12 -11.47
N LYS A 61 -13.34 -10.80 -12.76
CA LYS A 61 -13.38 -11.76 -13.88
C LYS A 61 -12.20 -11.60 -14.83
N THR A 62 -11.75 -10.36 -15.06
CA THR A 62 -10.68 -10.03 -16.00
C THR A 62 -9.32 -9.89 -15.33
N THR A 63 -9.27 -10.01 -14.01
CA THR A 63 -8.05 -10.01 -13.23
C THR A 63 -8.08 -11.09 -12.15
N LEU A 64 -6.95 -11.24 -11.44
CA LEU A 64 -6.81 -12.21 -10.36
C LEU A 64 -7.84 -11.92 -9.25
N ASP A 65 -8.61 -12.93 -8.91
CA ASP A 65 -9.50 -12.87 -7.75
C ASP A 65 -8.67 -12.90 -6.46
N THR A 66 -8.66 -11.77 -5.77
CA THR A 66 -7.94 -11.60 -4.49
C THR A 66 -8.77 -12.01 -3.28
N GLY A 67 -10.08 -12.26 -3.45
CA GLY A 67 -11.01 -12.55 -2.36
C GLY A 67 -11.36 -11.35 -1.47
N HIS A 68 -10.83 -10.15 -1.78
CA HIS A 68 -11.16 -8.96 -1.00
C HIS A 68 -12.66 -8.62 -1.05
N PRO A 69 -13.24 -8.11 0.05
CA PRO A 69 -14.61 -7.63 0.07
C PRO A 69 -14.84 -6.48 -0.93
N PRO A 70 -16.08 -6.31 -1.45
CA PRO A 70 -16.32 -5.53 -2.67
C PRO A 70 -16.43 -4.02 -2.47
N LEU A 71 -16.40 -3.49 -1.24
CA LEU A 71 -16.70 -2.07 -1.01
C LEU A 71 -15.69 -1.12 -1.67
N SER A 72 -14.40 -1.49 -1.69
CA SER A 72 -13.38 -0.69 -2.37
C SER A 72 -13.56 -0.66 -3.88
N ALA A 73 -13.86 -1.81 -4.49
CA ALA A 73 -14.19 -1.90 -5.92
C ALA A 73 -15.48 -1.13 -6.26
N ALA A 74 -16.52 -1.24 -5.42
CA ALA A 74 -17.78 -0.53 -5.59
C ALA A 74 -17.62 0.99 -5.48
N TYR A 75 -16.78 1.47 -4.55
CA TYR A 75 -16.48 2.89 -4.41
C TYR A 75 -15.78 3.45 -5.66
N LEU A 76 -14.78 2.76 -6.18
CA LEU A 76 -14.09 3.16 -7.40
C LEU A 76 -15.01 3.08 -8.62
N ALA A 77 -15.77 2.00 -8.77
CA ALA A 77 -16.74 1.82 -9.84
C ALA A 77 -17.77 2.95 -9.88
N PHE A 78 -18.28 3.36 -8.72
CA PHE A 78 -19.19 4.51 -8.60
C PHE A 78 -18.55 5.79 -9.18
N TRP A 79 -17.34 6.15 -8.73
CA TRP A 79 -16.68 7.36 -9.19
C TRP A 79 -16.34 7.31 -10.67
N PHE A 80 -15.88 6.18 -11.18
CA PHE A 80 -15.60 6.00 -12.59
C PHE A 80 -16.86 6.10 -13.46
N THR A 81 -17.97 5.55 -13.00
CA THR A 81 -19.24 5.63 -13.74
C THR A 81 -19.77 7.06 -13.81
N VAL A 82 -19.62 7.83 -12.73
CA VAL A 82 -20.14 9.22 -12.67
C VAL A 82 -19.20 10.21 -13.35
N SER A 83 -17.88 10.02 -13.26
CA SER A 83 -16.89 11.05 -13.63
C SER A 83 -15.91 10.60 -14.73
N GLY A 84 -16.06 9.39 -15.24
CA GLY A 84 -15.24 8.83 -16.32
C GLY A 84 -14.03 8.00 -15.85
N TRP A 85 -13.59 7.13 -16.75
CA TRP A 85 -12.48 6.19 -16.52
C TRP A 85 -11.14 6.87 -16.78
N ASN A 86 -10.60 7.52 -15.77
CA ASN A 86 -9.25 8.09 -15.85
C ASN A 86 -8.58 8.14 -14.45
N PRO A 87 -7.24 8.16 -14.39
CA PRO A 87 -6.51 8.16 -13.13
C PRO A 87 -6.87 9.33 -12.20
N ALA A 88 -7.13 10.54 -12.72
CA ALA A 88 -7.42 11.71 -11.89
C ALA A 88 -8.70 11.53 -11.07
N VAL A 89 -9.74 10.90 -11.64
CA VAL A 89 -10.99 10.58 -10.92
C VAL A 89 -10.70 9.68 -9.73
N ALA A 90 -9.95 8.60 -9.95
CA ALA A 90 -9.57 7.69 -8.88
C ALA A 90 -8.73 8.37 -7.79
N ARG A 91 -7.73 9.18 -8.20
CA ARG A 91 -6.89 9.95 -7.26
C ARG A 91 -7.73 10.88 -6.38
N VAL A 92 -8.65 11.65 -6.98
CA VAL A 92 -9.55 12.55 -6.21
C VAL A 92 -10.45 11.76 -5.26
N ALA A 93 -11.01 10.63 -5.72
CA ALA A 93 -11.80 9.75 -4.87
C ALA A 93 -11.01 9.25 -3.65
N MET A 94 -9.76 8.84 -3.85
CA MET A 94 -8.90 8.41 -2.74
C MET A 94 -8.52 9.56 -1.80
N LEU A 95 -8.26 10.77 -2.33
CA LEU A 95 -7.99 11.95 -1.51
C LEU A 95 -9.19 12.37 -0.63
N LEU A 96 -10.43 12.10 -1.06
CA LEU A 96 -11.61 12.26 -0.19
C LEU A 96 -11.53 11.33 1.03
N LEU A 97 -11.13 10.07 0.83
CA LEU A 97 -10.93 9.12 1.93
C LEU A 97 -9.77 9.52 2.84
N ALA A 98 -8.67 10.01 2.26
CA ALA A 98 -7.52 10.53 3.02
C ALA A 98 -7.92 11.74 3.89
N GLY A 99 -8.64 12.71 3.30
CA GLY A 99 -9.18 13.86 4.04
C GLY A 99 -10.13 13.44 5.16
N PHE A 100 -10.98 12.43 4.90
CA PHE A 100 -11.87 11.84 5.91
C PHE A 100 -11.08 11.18 7.05
N ALA A 101 -10.06 10.39 6.74
CA ALA A 101 -9.18 9.76 7.73
C ALA A 101 -8.47 10.80 8.60
N LEU A 102 -7.83 11.80 7.99
CA LEU A 102 -7.12 12.88 8.68
C LEU A 102 -8.05 13.73 9.57
N THR A 103 -9.28 13.98 9.12
CA THR A 103 -10.28 14.66 9.93
C THR A 103 -10.62 13.86 11.18
N ASN A 104 -10.74 12.53 11.06
CA ASN A 104 -10.98 11.66 12.22
C ASN A 104 -9.76 11.58 13.16
N VAL A 105 -8.54 11.59 12.62
CA VAL A 105 -7.30 11.69 13.41
C VAL A 105 -7.25 13.00 14.18
N PHE A 106 -7.56 14.13 13.52
CA PHE A 106 -7.62 15.44 14.19
C PHE A 106 -8.62 15.44 15.36
N LEU A 107 -9.86 15.02 15.09
CA LEU A 107 -10.92 15.02 16.10
C LEU A 107 -10.61 14.09 17.28
N LEU A 108 -10.00 12.93 17.00
CA LEU A 108 -9.55 11.99 18.04
C LEU A 108 -8.45 12.61 18.89
N ALA A 109 -7.40 13.15 18.27
CA ALA A 109 -6.29 13.77 19.00
C ALA A 109 -6.73 15.00 19.79
N ARG A 110 -7.61 15.85 19.24
CA ARG A 110 -8.18 17.02 19.92
C ARG A 110 -8.92 16.63 21.17
N ARG A 111 -9.75 15.61 21.10
CA ARG A 111 -10.50 15.10 22.25
C ARG A 111 -9.59 14.56 23.36
N LEU A 112 -8.52 13.89 22.98
CA LEU A 112 -7.63 13.20 23.94
C LEU A 112 -6.60 14.13 24.59
N VAL A 113 -6.09 15.13 23.86
CA VAL A 113 -4.91 15.90 24.30
C VAL A 113 -5.04 17.41 24.01
N GLY A 114 -5.96 17.82 23.14
CA GLY A 114 -6.18 19.24 22.79
C GLY A 114 -5.73 19.60 21.36
N SER A 115 -6.09 20.84 20.96
CA SER A 115 -6.03 21.29 19.57
C SER A 115 -4.60 21.39 19.03
N GLY A 116 -3.63 21.83 19.82
CA GLY A 116 -2.23 21.93 19.37
C GLY A 116 -1.64 20.58 18.97
N VAL A 117 -1.83 19.55 19.82
CA VAL A 117 -1.39 18.19 19.50
C VAL A 117 -2.18 17.61 18.33
N ALA A 118 -3.47 17.95 18.20
CA ALA A 118 -4.28 17.50 17.06
C ALA A 118 -3.74 18.03 15.74
N VAL A 119 -3.38 19.31 15.65
CA VAL A 119 -2.74 19.90 14.46
C VAL A 119 -1.43 19.17 14.15
N ALA A 120 -0.52 19.06 15.12
CA ALA A 120 0.77 18.42 14.92
C ALA A 120 0.64 16.96 14.47
N THR A 121 -0.26 16.19 15.11
CA THR A 121 -0.54 14.79 14.74
C THR A 121 -1.09 14.68 13.31
N THR A 122 -2.05 15.53 12.97
CA THR A 122 -2.70 15.49 11.65
C THR A 122 -1.73 15.88 10.53
N VAL A 123 -0.96 16.96 10.72
CA VAL A 123 0.05 17.39 9.75
C VAL A 123 1.13 16.33 9.58
N ALA A 124 1.68 15.82 10.71
CA ALA A 124 2.69 14.77 10.66
C ALA A 124 2.17 13.49 9.98
N THR A 125 0.91 13.10 10.25
CA THR A 125 0.28 11.95 9.56
C THR A 125 0.12 12.21 8.07
N ALA A 126 -0.34 13.40 7.69
CA ALA A 126 -0.57 13.75 6.29
C ALA A 126 0.71 13.73 5.45
N VAL A 127 1.86 14.10 6.04
CA VAL A 127 3.16 14.11 5.34
C VAL A 127 4.04 12.90 5.66
N PHE A 128 3.60 11.98 6.52
CA PHE A 128 4.31 10.72 6.72
C PHE A 128 4.36 9.94 5.40
N PRO A 129 5.54 9.55 4.89
CA PRO A 129 5.68 9.10 3.52
C PRO A 129 4.69 8.03 3.09
N ILE A 130 4.54 6.97 3.88
CA ILE A 130 3.61 5.87 3.56
C ILE A 130 2.17 6.37 3.49
N PHE A 131 1.71 7.19 4.46
CA PHE A 131 0.36 7.73 4.45
C PHE A 131 0.14 8.70 3.28
N PHE A 132 1.11 9.57 3.00
CA PHE A 132 1.06 10.52 1.89
C PHE A 132 0.86 9.80 0.56
N VAL A 133 1.70 8.83 0.24
CA VAL A 133 1.62 8.08 -1.03
C VAL A 133 0.31 7.30 -1.11
N GLN A 134 -0.05 6.57 -0.06
CA GLN A 134 -1.30 5.81 -0.03
C GLN A 134 -2.55 6.69 -0.11
N SER A 135 -2.44 7.99 0.20
CA SER A 135 -3.56 8.94 0.09
C SER A 135 -4.09 9.10 -1.32
N SER A 136 -3.29 8.85 -2.35
CA SER A 136 -3.69 8.96 -3.76
C SER A 136 -3.71 7.62 -4.51
N LEU A 137 -3.15 6.55 -3.97
CA LEU A 137 -3.19 5.22 -4.59
C LEU A 137 -4.53 4.51 -4.32
N THR A 138 -5.06 3.80 -5.32
CA THR A 138 -6.37 3.13 -5.24
C THR A 138 -6.33 1.80 -4.48
N HIS A 139 -5.52 1.73 -3.42
CA HIS A 139 -5.43 0.54 -2.58
C HIS A 139 -6.58 0.49 -1.56
N ALA A 140 -7.16 -0.69 -1.36
CA ALA A 140 -8.20 -0.92 -0.36
C ALA A 140 -7.73 -0.59 1.08
N ASP A 141 -6.41 -0.58 1.32
CA ASP A 141 -5.80 -0.28 2.60
C ASP A 141 -6.15 1.11 3.14
N LEU A 142 -6.19 2.14 2.29
CA LEU A 142 -6.56 3.48 2.73
C LEU A 142 -8.02 3.56 3.15
N MET A 143 -8.94 2.95 2.39
CA MET A 143 -10.37 2.95 2.74
C MET A 143 -10.59 2.21 4.06
N ALA A 144 -9.99 1.03 4.22
CA ALA A 144 -10.04 0.25 5.45
C ALA A 144 -9.46 1.04 6.64
N ALA A 145 -8.32 1.72 6.46
CA ALA A 145 -7.71 2.57 7.49
C ALA A 145 -8.60 3.77 7.84
N ALA A 146 -9.20 4.43 6.87
CA ALA A 146 -10.08 5.59 7.07
C ALA A 146 -11.30 5.23 7.94
N PHE A 147 -11.97 4.13 7.62
CA PHE A 147 -13.10 3.66 8.40
C PHE A 147 -12.67 3.08 9.77
N THR A 148 -11.51 2.43 9.85
CA THR A 148 -10.94 1.97 11.13
C THR A 148 -10.66 3.15 12.06
N LEU A 149 -10.03 4.22 11.59
CA LEU A 149 -9.74 5.42 12.37
C LEU A 149 -11.03 6.14 12.80
N TRP A 150 -12.02 6.18 11.94
CA TRP A 150 -13.36 6.66 12.29
C TRP A 150 -14.00 5.80 13.39
N GLY A 151 -13.93 4.47 13.26
CA GLY A 151 -14.42 3.52 14.28
C GLY A 151 -13.72 3.69 15.63
N ILE A 152 -12.38 3.81 15.65
CA ILE A 152 -11.58 4.06 16.88
C ILE A 152 -11.99 5.38 17.53
N ARG A 153 -12.18 6.46 16.74
CA ARG A 153 -12.67 7.73 17.29
C ARG A 153 -14.02 7.59 17.95
N LEU A 154 -15.00 7.01 17.25
CA LEU A 154 -16.37 6.82 17.76
C LEU A 154 -16.39 5.91 18.99
N TYR A 155 -15.59 4.85 18.99
CA TYR A 155 -15.45 3.96 20.15
C TYR A 155 -14.90 4.71 21.37
N THR A 156 -13.85 5.54 21.17
CA THR A 156 -13.26 6.38 22.23
C THR A 156 -14.24 7.45 22.72
N GLU A 157 -15.17 7.90 21.88
CA GLU A 157 -16.27 8.80 22.27
C GLU A 157 -17.41 8.09 23.01
N GLY A 158 -17.37 6.76 23.17
CA GLY A 158 -18.44 5.96 23.75
C GLY A 158 -19.64 5.74 22.82
N ARG A 159 -19.52 6.08 21.54
CA ARG A 159 -20.57 5.93 20.52
C ARG A 159 -20.50 4.52 19.92
N VAL A 160 -20.96 3.54 20.69
CA VAL A 160 -20.74 2.12 20.41
C VAL A 160 -21.29 1.70 19.05
N TRP A 161 -22.58 1.89 18.77
CA TRP A 161 -23.20 1.44 17.51
C TRP A 161 -22.66 2.15 16.26
N PRO A 162 -22.48 3.49 16.25
CA PRO A 162 -21.80 4.15 15.14
C PRO A 162 -20.37 3.66 14.91
N SER A 163 -19.65 3.26 15.98
CA SER A 163 -18.31 2.67 15.79
C SER A 163 -18.36 1.31 15.12
N GLN A 164 -19.38 0.47 15.45
CA GLN A 164 -19.54 -0.81 14.77
C GLN A 164 -19.90 -0.65 13.29
N LEU A 165 -20.74 0.32 12.93
CA LEU A 165 -21.00 0.64 11.53
C LEU A 165 -19.71 1.02 10.79
N ALA A 166 -18.87 1.86 11.40
CA ALA A 166 -17.59 2.23 10.81
C ALA A 166 -16.67 1.01 10.62
N PHE A 167 -16.59 0.11 11.60
CA PHE A 167 -15.81 -1.12 11.48
C PHE A 167 -16.40 -2.11 10.46
N CYS A 168 -17.72 -2.19 10.31
CA CYS A 168 -18.35 -2.97 9.24
C CYS A 168 -17.92 -2.46 7.84
N LEU A 169 -17.92 -1.13 7.64
CA LEU A 169 -17.44 -0.53 6.40
C LEU A 169 -15.94 -0.78 6.19
N ALA A 170 -15.12 -0.72 7.25
CA ALA A 170 -13.71 -1.06 7.17
C ALA A 170 -13.49 -2.50 6.71
N VAL A 171 -14.20 -3.46 7.31
CA VAL A 171 -14.09 -4.89 6.99
C VAL A 171 -14.59 -5.18 5.57
N LEU A 172 -15.66 -4.51 5.12
CA LEU A 172 -16.15 -4.63 3.76
C LEU A 172 -15.23 -3.94 2.72
N SER A 173 -14.32 -3.07 3.17
CA SER A 173 -13.27 -2.50 2.32
C SER A 173 -12.08 -3.47 2.16
N LYS A 174 -11.67 -4.11 3.27
CA LYS A 174 -10.61 -5.12 3.30
C LYS A 174 -10.80 -6.03 4.53
N GLU A 175 -10.78 -7.34 4.34
CA GLU A 175 -11.05 -8.36 5.39
C GLU A 175 -10.12 -8.20 6.61
N THR A 176 -8.88 -7.77 6.38
CA THR A 176 -7.89 -7.59 7.46
C THR A 176 -8.22 -6.46 8.43
N ALA A 177 -9.15 -5.57 8.09
CA ALA A 177 -9.63 -4.54 9.02
C ALA A 177 -10.35 -5.12 10.24
N ILE A 178 -10.73 -6.41 10.23
CA ILE A 178 -11.30 -7.12 11.38
C ILE A 178 -10.35 -7.17 12.58
N ILE A 179 -9.04 -6.99 12.37
CA ILE A 179 -8.03 -7.03 13.45
C ILE A 179 -8.34 -6.01 14.54
N THR A 180 -8.77 -4.79 14.18
CA THR A 180 -9.08 -3.74 15.17
C THR A 180 -10.30 -4.09 16.04
N PRO A 181 -11.48 -4.43 15.51
CA PRO A 181 -12.60 -4.84 16.36
C PRO A 181 -12.31 -6.09 17.19
N LEU A 182 -11.53 -7.06 16.69
CA LEU A 182 -11.07 -8.20 17.50
C LEU A 182 -10.19 -7.76 18.68
N ALA A 183 -9.26 -6.84 18.45
CA ALA A 183 -8.42 -6.28 19.53
C ALA A 183 -9.27 -5.53 20.57
N LEU A 184 -10.28 -4.76 20.14
CA LEU A 184 -11.19 -4.06 21.05
C LEU A 184 -12.12 -5.02 21.80
N ALA A 185 -12.60 -6.10 21.18
CA ALA A 185 -13.34 -7.15 21.88
C ALA A 185 -12.47 -7.81 22.97
N LEU A 186 -11.23 -8.11 22.66
CA LEU A 186 -10.26 -8.63 23.62
C LEU A 186 -10.01 -7.63 24.78
N TRP A 187 -9.93 -6.32 24.45
CA TRP A 187 -9.82 -5.26 25.45
C TRP A 187 -11.01 -5.28 26.44
N GLU A 188 -12.24 -5.35 25.94
CA GLU A 188 -13.44 -5.38 26.77
C GLU A 188 -13.48 -6.61 27.68
N LEU A 189 -13.04 -7.77 27.21
CA LEU A 189 -12.98 -8.99 28.00
C LEU A 189 -11.93 -8.94 29.11
N LEU A 190 -10.73 -8.43 28.84
CA LEU A 190 -9.59 -8.53 29.75
C LEU A 190 -9.45 -7.34 30.70
N PHE A 191 -9.72 -6.12 30.24
CA PHE A 191 -9.31 -4.90 30.94
C PHE A 191 -10.47 -4.03 31.41
N HIS A 192 -11.72 -4.33 31.04
CA HIS A 192 -12.87 -3.55 31.49
C HIS A 192 -13.24 -3.91 32.93
N ARG A 193 -12.57 -3.28 33.94
CA ARG A 193 -12.67 -3.62 35.36
C ARG A 193 -13.99 -3.21 36.04
N ASN A 194 -14.73 -2.23 35.51
CA ASN A 194 -15.87 -1.60 36.16
C ASN A 194 -17.25 -2.21 35.80
N GLY A 195 -17.29 -3.39 35.17
CA GLY A 195 -18.52 -4.07 34.77
C GLY A 195 -18.69 -5.44 35.42
N SER A 196 -19.94 -5.87 35.58
CA SER A 196 -20.24 -7.28 35.86
C SER A 196 -19.65 -8.15 34.71
N GLY A 197 -19.35 -9.43 34.99
CA GLY A 197 -18.88 -10.36 33.96
C GLY A 197 -19.79 -10.37 32.70
N ARG A 198 -21.11 -10.26 32.91
CA ARG A 198 -22.13 -10.18 31.86
C ARG A 198 -21.96 -8.90 30.99
N GLY A 199 -21.72 -7.74 31.60
CA GLY A 199 -21.53 -6.49 30.86
C GLY A 199 -20.24 -6.47 30.01
N ARG A 200 -19.18 -7.18 30.43
CA ARG A 200 -17.96 -7.35 29.64
C ARG A 200 -18.21 -8.21 28.40
N ILE A 201 -18.92 -9.32 28.57
CA ILE A 201 -19.28 -10.22 27.47
C ILE A 201 -20.17 -9.50 26.45
N GLU A 202 -21.16 -8.72 26.93
CA GLU A 202 -22.04 -7.94 26.06
C GLU A 202 -21.26 -6.93 25.20
N LYS A 203 -20.38 -6.14 25.82
CA LYS A 203 -19.54 -5.18 25.08
C LYS A 203 -18.60 -5.84 24.09
N ALA A 204 -17.99 -6.96 24.48
CA ALA A 204 -17.15 -7.74 23.56
C ALA A 204 -17.97 -8.30 22.39
N ALA A 205 -19.17 -8.81 22.64
CA ALA A 205 -20.07 -9.30 21.60
C ALA A 205 -20.47 -8.18 20.63
N ILE A 206 -20.75 -6.97 21.13
CA ILE A 206 -21.02 -5.81 20.28
C ILE A 206 -19.78 -5.46 19.43
N ALA A 207 -18.57 -5.50 20.00
CA ALA A 207 -17.34 -5.25 19.24
C ALA A 207 -17.09 -6.28 18.14
N LEU A 208 -17.71 -7.47 18.21
CA LEU A 208 -17.63 -8.52 17.19
C LEU A 208 -18.70 -8.40 16.09
N VAL A 209 -19.61 -7.43 16.13
CA VAL A 209 -20.62 -7.20 15.07
C VAL A 209 -19.99 -7.14 13.66
N PRO A 210 -18.82 -6.53 13.44
CA PRO A 210 -18.17 -6.50 12.11
C PRO A 210 -17.77 -7.87 11.55
N VAL A 211 -17.76 -8.92 12.37
CA VAL A 211 -17.53 -10.30 11.90
C VAL A 211 -18.71 -10.76 11.01
N LEU A 212 -19.94 -10.27 11.26
CA LEU A 212 -21.11 -10.70 10.51
C LEU A 212 -21.04 -10.36 9.02
N PRO A 213 -20.80 -9.10 8.59
CA PRO A 213 -20.66 -8.79 7.16
C PRO A 213 -19.44 -9.47 6.53
N LEU A 214 -18.36 -9.71 7.28
CA LEU A 214 -17.23 -10.49 6.77
C LEU A 214 -17.62 -11.94 6.50
N LEU A 215 -18.30 -12.60 7.42
CA LEU A 215 -18.79 -13.97 7.23
C LEU A 215 -19.77 -14.06 6.07
N ALA A 216 -20.67 -13.08 5.93
CA ALA A 216 -21.60 -13.00 4.81
C ALA A 216 -20.85 -12.88 3.47
N TRP A 217 -19.79 -12.06 3.40
CA TRP A 217 -18.93 -11.97 2.23
C TRP A 217 -18.22 -13.29 1.93
N LEU A 218 -17.58 -13.90 2.92
CA LEU A 218 -16.87 -15.18 2.74
C LEU A 218 -17.82 -16.29 2.30
N ALA A 219 -19.04 -16.33 2.84
CA ALA A 219 -20.06 -17.30 2.42
C ALA A 219 -20.51 -17.06 0.96
N TYR A 220 -20.74 -15.80 0.57
CA TYR A 220 -21.05 -15.44 -0.81
C TYR A 220 -19.91 -15.82 -1.76
N HIS A 221 -18.66 -15.48 -1.40
CA HIS A 221 -17.49 -15.79 -2.19
C HIS A 221 -17.32 -17.30 -2.37
N TYR A 222 -17.46 -18.07 -1.27
CA TYR A 222 -17.41 -19.53 -1.32
C TYR A 222 -18.51 -20.12 -2.20
N HIS A 223 -19.74 -19.64 -2.06
CA HIS A 223 -20.86 -20.11 -2.87
C HIS A 223 -20.62 -19.85 -4.37
N THR A 224 -19.98 -18.74 -4.72
CA THR A 224 -19.78 -18.34 -6.13
C THR A 224 -18.53 -18.97 -6.75
N THR A 225 -17.45 -19.16 -5.98
CA THR A 225 -16.14 -19.59 -6.50
C THR A 225 -15.70 -20.97 -6.00
N GLY A 226 -16.37 -21.51 -4.97
CA GLY A 226 -15.94 -22.72 -4.27
C GLY A 226 -14.73 -22.50 -3.33
N ARG A 227 -14.33 -21.23 -3.08
CA ARG A 227 -13.16 -20.86 -2.28
C ARG A 227 -13.50 -19.79 -1.26
N PHE A 228 -12.91 -19.84 -0.07
CA PHE A 228 -13.11 -18.80 0.95
C PHE A 228 -12.26 -17.54 0.69
N PHE A 229 -11.04 -17.72 0.14
CA PHE A 229 -10.05 -16.65 -0.04
C PHE A 229 -9.51 -16.71 -1.46
N GLY A 230 -9.81 -15.77 -2.30
CA GLY A 230 -9.28 -15.58 -3.64
C GLY A 230 -8.89 -16.84 -4.43
N ASN A 231 -8.05 -16.70 -5.43
CA ASN A 231 -7.56 -17.86 -6.15
C ASN A 231 -6.50 -18.65 -5.35
N ALA A 232 -6.17 -19.87 -5.79
CA ALA A 232 -5.28 -20.77 -5.06
C ALA A 232 -3.87 -20.21 -4.92
N ASP A 233 -3.33 -19.54 -5.94
CA ASP A 233 -1.97 -18.99 -5.92
C ASP A 233 -1.88 -17.81 -4.95
N PHE A 234 -2.90 -16.93 -4.95
CA PHE A 234 -3.01 -15.82 -4.01
C PHE A 234 -3.10 -16.32 -2.56
N TYR A 235 -3.88 -17.37 -2.30
CA TYR A 235 -3.99 -17.98 -0.99
C TYR A 235 -2.69 -18.65 -0.56
N GLN A 236 -2.07 -19.41 -1.45
CA GLN A 236 -0.79 -20.08 -1.17
C GLN A 236 0.29 -19.07 -0.80
N TYR A 237 0.41 -17.99 -1.56
CA TYR A 237 1.40 -16.93 -1.31
C TYR A 237 1.14 -16.18 0.00
N ASN A 238 -0.10 -15.81 0.29
CA ASN A 238 -0.41 -14.94 1.43
C ASN A 238 -0.67 -15.68 2.74
N VAL A 239 -1.05 -16.96 2.71
CA VAL A 239 -1.43 -17.73 3.90
C VAL A 239 -0.52 -18.93 4.11
N THR A 240 -0.52 -19.89 3.18
CA THR A 240 0.12 -21.20 3.42
C THR A 240 1.64 -21.07 3.58
N GLN A 241 2.30 -20.30 2.74
CA GLN A 241 3.75 -20.07 2.85
C GLN A 241 4.13 -19.23 4.07
N ALA A 242 3.17 -18.50 4.65
CA ALA A 242 3.39 -17.66 5.82
C ALA A 242 3.46 -18.46 7.14
N LEU A 243 2.91 -19.67 7.21
CA LEU A 243 2.79 -20.48 8.42
C LEU A 243 4.09 -21.21 8.81
N ASN A 244 5.22 -20.53 8.81
CA ASN A 244 6.51 -21.04 9.25
C ASN A 244 6.96 -20.27 10.50
N PRO A 245 7.29 -20.92 11.64
CA PRO A 245 7.66 -20.23 12.88
C PRO A 245 8.84 -19.26 12.73
N LEU A 246 9.91 -19.65 12.01
CA LEU A 246 11.06 -18.77 11.80
C LEU A 246 10.67 -17.57 10.93
N ARG A 247 9.87 -17.78 9.87
CA ARG A 247 9.34 -16.69 9.05
C ARG A 247 8.48 -15.74 9.89
N PHE A 248 7.64 -16.26 10.78
CA PHE A 248 6.82 -15.44 11.69
C PHE A 248 7.69 -14.50 12.53
N PHE A 249 8.74 -14.99 13.18
CA PHE A 249 9.64 -14.16 13.98
C PHE A 249 10.40 -13.13 13.14
N LEU A 250 10.88 -13.52 11.95
CA LEU A 250 11.53 -12.59 11.02
C LEU A 250 10.55 -11.53 10.54
N ALA A 251 9.32 -11.91 10.20
CA ALA A 251 8.26 -10.98 9.82
C ALA A 251 7.89 -10.05 10.97
N LEU A 252 7.81 -10.53 12.21
CA LEU A 252 7.51 -9.72 13.39
C LEU A 252 8.59 -8.64 13.62
N ILE A 253 9.87 -9.00 13.46
CA ILE A 253 10.97 -8.03 13.54
C ILE A 253 10.81 -6.96 12.44
N GLN A 254 10.57 -7.37 11.19
CA GLN A 254 10.39 -6.44 10.08
C GLN A 254 9.13 -5.58 10.26
N ARG A 255 8.00 -6.13 10.69
CA ARG A 255 6.78 -5.36 10.96
C ARG A 255 6.96 -4.36 12.10
N THR A 256 7.71 -4.74 13.14
CA THR A 256 8.07 -3.81 14.23
C THR A 256 8.92 -2.66 13.68
N TRP A 257 9.90 -2.98 12.81
CA TRP A 257 10.66 -1.95 12.09
C TRP A 257 9.75 -1.08 11.22
N HIS A 258 8.84 -1.67 10.46
CA HIS A 258 7.89 -0.92 9.62
C HIS A 258 7.07 0.08 10.46
N LEU A 259 6.58 -0.33 11.63
CA LEU A 259 5.73 0.53 12.46
C LEU A 259 6.51 1.64 13.18
N PHE A 260 7.72 1.37 13.67
CA PHE A 260 8.46 2.27 14.56
C PHE A 260 9.74 2.85 13.97
N GLY A 261 10.19 2.37 12.81
CA GLY A 261 11.47 2.77 12.23
C GLY A 261 11.43 3.23 10.78
N ALA A 262 10.59 2.59 9.95
CA ALA A 262 10.58 2.84 8.52
C ALA A 262 10.16 4.27 8.15
N MET A 263 10.64 4.73 7.00
CA MET A 263 10.31 6.04 6.43
C MET A 263 10.43 7.19 7.44
N ASN A 264 11.58 7.20 8.14
CA ASN A 264 11.93 8.19 9.16
C ASN A 264 11.08 8.15 10.46
N MET A 265 10.20 7.17 10.64
CA MET A 265 9.46 7.00 11.90
C MET A 265 10.41 6.79 13.09
N LEU A 266 11.62 6.23 12.87
CA LEU A 266 12.65 6.08 13.90
C LEU A 266 12.98 7.40 14.60
N ALA A 267 12.99 8.51 13.88
CA ALA A 267 13.26 9.83 14.45
C ALA A 267 12.20 10.21 15.49
N LEU A 268 10.91 10.01 15.17
CA LEU A 268 9.82 10.28 16.12
C LEU A 268 9.85 9.29 17.30
N THR A 269 10.11 8.02 17.04
CA THR A 269 10.21 6.99 18.08
C THR A 269 11.34 7.30 19.04
N ALA A 270 12.53 7.65 18.53
CA ALA A 270 13.70 8.04 19.32
C ALA A 270 13.45 9.33 20.11
N ALA A 271 12.88 10.37 19.47
CA ALA A 271 12.50 11.61 20.14
C ALA A 271 11.47 11.37 21.26
N THR A 272 10.51 10.49 21.03
CA THR A 272 9.51 10.09 22.04
C THR A 272 10.17 9.39 23.22
N ALA A 273 11.06 8.42 22.96
CA ALA A 273 11.81 7.71 23.99
C ALA A 273 12.71 8.68 24.79
N ALA A 274 13.43 9.57 24.11
CA ALA A 274 14.25 10.59 24.76
C ALA A 274 13.41 11.54 25.62
N ALA A 275 12.23 11.96 25.14
CA ALA A 275 11.34 12.82 25.90
C ALA A 275 10.87 12.17 27.22
N MET A 276 10.78 10.83 27.29
CA MET A 276 10.38 10.14 28.52
C MET A 276 11.36 10.29 29.70
N PHE A 277 12.60 10.69 29.44
CA PHE A 277 13.59 11.00 30.50
C PHE A 277 13.34 12.36 31.17
N PHE A 278 12.50 13.23 30.61
CA PHE A 278 12.18 14.54 31.20
C PHE A 278 10.88 14.46 32.03
N PRO A 279 10.76 15.26 33.11
CA PRO A 279 9.52 15.36 33.86
C PRO A 279 8.41 16.02 33.01
N PRO A 280 7.13 15.80 33.36
CA PRO A 280 6.04 16.54 32.74
C PRO A 280 6.18 18.05 32.91
N VAL A 281 5.91 18.80 31.86
CA VAL A 281 5.87 20.26 31.92
C VAL A 281 4.66 20.71 32.72
N THR A 282 4.88 21.57 33.72
CA THR A 282 3.83 22.15 34.57
C THR A 282 3.55 23.58 34.13
N GLY A 283 2.31 23.88 33.82
CA GLY A 283 1.79 25.24 33.55
C GLY A 283 0.93 25.76 34.70
N SER A 284 0.28 26.91 34.51
CA SER A 284 -0.62 27.52 35.51
C SER A 284 -1.83 26.65 35.89
N SER A 285 -2.25 25.76 34.99
CA SER A 285 -3.37 24.82 35.19
C SER A 285 -2.95 23.41 35.65
N GLY A 286 -1.67 23.21 36.01
CA GLY A 286 -1.13 21.90 36.38
C GLY A 286 -0.25 21.29 35.24
N GLU A 287 -0.01 19.99 35.33
CA GLU A 287 0.74 19.26 34.30
C GLU A 287 0.00 19.25 32.95
N ARG A 288 0.74 19.39 31.85
CA ARG A 288 0.17 19.26 30.50
C ARG A 288 -0.56 17.92 30.34
N PRO A 289 -1.71 17.89 29.63
CA PRO A 289 -2.54 16.70 29.49
C PRO A 289 -1.78 15.56 28.81
N ARG A 290 -2.19 14.34 29.12
CA ARG A 290 -1.74 13.11 28.45
C ARG A 290 -2.95 12.34 27.93
N ILE A 291 -2.74 11.50 26.95
CA ILE A 291 -3.72 10.46 26.60
C ILE A 291 -3.92 9.58 27.83
N ALA A 292 -5.15 9.36 28.24
CA ALA A 292 -5.46 8.52 29.40
C ALA A 292 -4.85 7.12 29.24
N VAL A 293 -4.26 6.57 30.32
CA VAL A 293 -3.56 5.28 30.26
C VAL A 293 -4.39 4.15 29.65
N PRO A 294 -5.70 4.00 29.98
CA PRO A 294 -6.53 2.97 29.33
C PRO A 294 -6.60 3.13 27.81
N VAL A 295 -6.70 4.37 27.29
CA VAL A 295 -6.73 4.63 25.85
C VAL A 295 -5.37 4.35 25.20
N GLN A 296 -4.26 4.70 25.89
CA GLN A 296 -2.93 4.33 25.40
C GLN A 296 -2.78 2.81 25.27
N LEU A 297 -3.22 2.06 26.28
CA LEU A 297 -3.19 0.59 26.27
C LEU A 297 -4.08 -0.01 25.18
N GLN A 298 -5.25 0.60 24.90
CA GLN A 298 -6.10 0.22 23.77
C GLN A 298 -5.35 0.40 22.45
N PHE A 299 -4.68 1.53 22.23
CA PHE A 299 -3.89 1.79 21.02
C PHE A 299 -2.72 0.81 20.90
N VAL A 300 -2.01 0.54 22.00
CA VAL A 300 -0.93 -0.47 22.03
C VAL A 300 -1.47 -1.85 21.68
N LEU A 301 -2.63 -2.24 22.21
CA LEU A 301 -3.24 -3.53 21.90
C LEU A 301 -3.65 -3.63 20.42
N VAL A 302 -4.22 -2.57 19.86
CA VAL A 302 -4.55 -2.51 18.42
C VAL A 302 -3.28 -2.61 17.57
N MET A 303 -2.23 -1.85 17.89
CA MET A 303 -0.94 -1.92 17.16
C MET A 303 -0.31 -3.32 17.26
N LEU A 304 -0.30 -3.91 18.46
CA LEU A 304 0.23 -5.25 18.69
C LEU A 304 -0.57 -6.31 17.91
N ALA A 305 -1.90 -6.20 17.90
CA ALA A 305 -2.75 -7.10 17.13
C ALA A 305 -2.45 -7.03 15.62
N HIS A 306 -2.22 -5.81 15.06
CA HIS A 306 -1.80 -5.65 13.67
C HIS A 306 -0.40 -6.25 13.41
N LEU A 307 0.57 -6.00 14.30
CA LEU A 307 1.91 -6.57 14.19
C LEU A 307 1.86 -8.10 14.16
N LEU A 308 1.14 -8.71 15.09
CA LEU A 308 1.03 -10.17 15.18
C LEU A 308 0.28 -10.76 13.98
N ALA A 309 -0.88 -10.20 13.64
CA ALA A 309 -1.69 -10.69 12.52
C ALA A 309 -0.94 -10.61 11.18
N PHE A 310 -0.31 -9.47 10.87
CA PHE A 310 0.45 -9.32 9.63
C PHE A 310 1.84 -9.98 9.65
N SER A 311 2.32 -10.43 10.79
CA SER A 311 3.48 -11.32 10.86
C SER A 311 3.10 -12.76 10.58
N LEU A 312 1.87 -13.16 10.93
CA LEU A 312 1.31 -14.48 10.67
C LEU A 312 0.78 -14.61 9.24
N LEU A 313 0.19 -13.54 8.68
CA LEU A 313 -0.44 -13.49 7.37
C LEU A 313 0.32 -12.53 6.43
N GLY A 314 0.16 -12.74 5.13
CA GLY A 314 0.72 -11.88 4.09
C GLY A 314 2.04 -12.38 3.53
N GLY A 315 2.07 -12.69 2.25
CA GLY A 315 3.27 -13.08 1.50
C GLY A 315 4.25 -11.91 1.40
N ALA A 316 3.77 -10.77 0.88
CA ALA A 316 4.52 -9.53 0.85
C ALA A 316 4.47 -8.79 2.20
N LEU A 317 5.63 -8.30 2.64
CA LEU A 317 5.73 -7.48 3.85
C LEU A 317 5.53 -5.99 3.53
N LEU A 318 4.37 -5.63 2.95
CA LEU A 318 4.07 -4.25 2.58
C LEU A 318 3.75 -3.39 3.81
N THR A 319 4.33 -2.21 3.87
CA THR A 319 4.16 -1.26 5.00
C THR A 319 2.75 -0.72 5.10
N ARG A 320 2.04 -0.57 3.96
CA ARG A 320 0.66 -0.08 3.89
C ARG A 320 -0.35 -0.91 4.71
N TYR A 321 -0.03 -2.18 5.02
CA TYR A 321 -0.89 -3.01 5.86
C TYR A 321 -1.01 -2.47 7.30
N LEU A 322 -0.04 -1.67 7.74
CA LEU A 322 -0.04 -1.02 9.06
C LEU A 322 -0.64 0.40 9.02
N LEU A 323 -1.27 0.81 7.91
CA LEU A 323 -1.76 2.16 7.69
C LEU A 323 -2.67 2.70 8.82
N PRO A 324 -3.60 1.93 9.42
CA PRO A 324 -4.39 2.43 10.53
C PRO A 324 -3.60 2.61 11.84
N ALA A 325 -2.43 1.98 11.98
CA ALA A 325 -1.61 2.05 13.19
C ALA A 325 -0.66 3.27 13.21
N TYR A 326 -0.16 3.75 12.06
CA TYR A 326 0.76 4.89 12.01
C TYR A 326 0.23 6.17 12.67
N PRO A 327 -1.04 6.60 12.45
CA PRO A 327 -1.57 7.78 13.12
C PRO A 327 -1.61 7.63 14.64
N LEU A 328 -1.78 6.41 15.17
CA LEU A 328 -1.76 6.14 16.60
C LEU A 328 -0.35 6.28 17.19
N VAL A 329 0.69 5.78 16.49
CA VAL A 329 2.10 5.99 16.87
C VAL A 329 2.44 7.47 16.87
N ILE A 330 2.08 8.19 15.79
CA ILE A 330 2.34 9.62 15.65
C ILE A 330 1.62 10.41 16.76
N MET A 331 0.38 10.08 17.07
CA MET A 331 -0.40 10.73 18.13
C MET A 331 0.24 10.53 19.51
N ILE A 332 0.68 9.32 19.84
CA ILE A 332 1.38 9.02 21.09
C ILE A 332 2.69 9.81 21.16
N GLY A 333 3.45 9.83 20.06
CA GLY A 333 4.70 10.58 19.97
C GLY A 333 4.50 12.08 20.18
N MET A 334 3.59 12.70 19.42
CA MET A 334 3.30 14.14 19.53
C MET A 334 2.74 14.52 20.90
N SER A 335 1.87 13.68 21.48
CA SER A 335 1.36 13.85 22.84
C SER A 335 2.48 13.80 23.89
N THR A 336 3.45 12.89 23.73
CA THR A 336 4.58 12.74 24.65
C THR A 336 5.52 13.93 24.56
N LEU A 337 5.87 14.38 23.34
CA LEU A 337 6.66 15.59 23.12
C LEU A 337 5.99 16.81 23.75
N HIS A 338 4.70 17.02 23.48
CA HIS A 338 3.92 18.10 24.10
C HIS A 338 3.98 18.06 25.64
N ARG A 339 3.80 16.86 26.23
CA ARG A 339 3.77 16.72 27.68
C ARG A 339 5.12 16.98 28.35
N ARG A 340 6.23 16.57 27.69
CA ARG A 340 7.56 16.49 28.32
C ARG A 340 8.53 17.60 27.92
N ILE A 341 8.30 18.25 26.78
CA ILE A 341 9.19 19.28 26.25
C ILE A 341 8.49 20.64 26.32
N SER A 342 9.11 21.62 26.96
CA SER A 342 8.51 22.95 27.14
C SER A 342 8.22 23.65 25.82
N ARG A 343 9.17 23.63 24.88
CA ARG A 343 9.07 24.16 23.50
C ARG A 343 8.88 23.02 22.51
N TRP A 344 7.87 22.18 22.74
CA TRP A 344 7.59 20.97 21.96
C TRP A 344 7.28 21.25 20.48
N GLU A 345 6.89 22.45 20.15
CA GLU A 345 6.59 22.88 18.78
C GLU A 345 7.78 22.70 17.85
N TRP A 346 9.01 22.94 18.36
CA TRP A 346 10.23 22.77 17.58
C TRP A 346 10.52 21.31 17.22
N PRO A 347 10.58 20.36 18.15
CA PRO A 347 10.73 18.95 17.78
C PRO A 347 9.55 18.43 16.96
N ALA A 348 8.31 18.90 17.16
CA ALA A 348 7.19 18.53 16.33
C ALA A 348 7.35 19.03 14.88
N ALA A 349 7.76 20.29 14.70
CA ALA A 349 8.06 20.84 13.37
C ALA A 349 9.24 20.10 12.70
N LEU A 350 10.29 19.78 13.46
CA LEU A 350 11.41 18.99 12.96
C LEU A 350 10.94 17.61 12.45
N MET A 351 10.04 16.93 13.17
CA MET A 351 9.51 15.64 12.72
C MET A 351 8.71 15.78 11.42
N VAL A 352 7.92 16.83 11.28
CA VAL A 352 7.22 17.13 10.02
C VAL A 352 8.23 17.30 8.86
N ILE A 353 9.30 18.07 9.08
CA ILE A 353 10.37 18.25 8.08
C ILE A 353 11.03 16.91 7.73
N VAL A 354 11.36 16.10 8.74
CA VAL A 354 11.99 14.78 8.56
C VAL A 354 11.10 13.84 7.77
N PHE A 355 9.78 13.87 7.99
CA PHE A 355 8.83 13.09 7.19
C PHE A 355 8.72 13.61 5.75
N VAL A 356 8.67 14.93 5.55
CA VAL A 356 8.70 15.54 4.21
C VAL A 356 9.98 15.15 3.45
N LEU A 357 11.13 15.17 4.10
CA LEU A 357 12.38 14.69 3.49
C LEU A 357 12.30 13.22 3.09
N GLY A 358 11.65 12.37 3.90
CA GLY A 358 11.43 10.96 3.59
C GLY A 358 10.58 10.70 2.34
N LEU A 359 9.79 11.69 1.87
CA LEU A 359 9.08 11.60 0.60
C LEU A 359 10.01 11.59 -0.62
N PHE A 360 11.14 12.29 -0.53
CA PHE A 360 12.04 12.55 -1.67
C PHE A 360 13.34 11.74 -1.62
N PHE A 361 13.77 11.35 -0.43
CA PHE A 361 15.01 10.61 -0.23
C PHE A 361 14.74 9.15 0.08
N ASP A 362 15.33 8.27 -0.72
CA ASP A 362 15.21 6.84 -0.54
C ASP A 362 16.02 6.37 0.68
N PRO A 363 15.43 5.52 1.53
CA PRO A 363 16.16 4.98 2.67
C PRO A 363 17.23 3.98 2.21
N PRO A 364 18.31 3.79 2.99
CA PRO A 364 19.40 2.89 2.64
C PRO A 364 19.07 1.39 2.87
N TYR A 365 17.83 1.05 3.16
CA TYR A 365 17.35 -0.33 3.32
C TYR A 365 16.29 -0.66 2.27
N ARG A 366 15.94 -1.94 2.11
CA ARG A 366 14.87 -2.37 1.20
C ARG A 366 13.52 -1.82 1.63
N PHE A 367 12.81 -1.24 0.70
CA PHE A 367 11.47 -0.68 0.88
C PHE A 367 10.63 -0.92 -0.38
N ALA A 368 9.32 -0.81 -0.28
CA ALA A 368 8.45 -0.86 -1.44
C ALA A 368 8.43 0.53 -2.13
N PRO A 369 8.46 0.62 -3.47
CA PRO A 369 8.42 1.91 -4.18
C PRO A 369 7.27 2.81 -3.72
N GLU A 370 6.16 2.22 -3.31
CA GLU A 370 4.96 2.91 -2.77
C GLU A 370 5.09 3.45 -1.33
N ASP A 371 6.25 3.31 -0.70
CA ASP A 371 6.50 3.84 0.64
C ASP A 371 6.87 5.32 0.63
N ASN A 372 7.31 5.84 -0.52
CA ASN A 372 7.61 7.26 -0.76
C ASN A 372 7.33 7.65 -2.22
N LEU A 373 7.82 8.79 -2.69
CA LEU A 373 7.60 9.27 -4.06
C LEU A 373 8.38 8.51 -5.14
N THR A 374 9.13 7.47 -4.80
CA THR A 374 9.81 6.61 -5.78
C THR A 374 8.80 5.89 -6.69
N TYR A 375 7.57 5.58 -6.19
CA TYR A 375 6.53 5.05 -7.05
C TYR A 375 6.21 5.95 -8.26
N LYS A 376 6.34 7.28 -8.10
CA LYS A 376 6.16 8.24 -9.19
C LYS A 376 7.22 8.02 -10.27
N ASP A 377 8.48 7.84 -9.86
CA ASP A 377 9.59 7.59 -10.78
C ASP A 377 9.33 6.29 -11.56
N PHE A 378 8.88 5.23 -10.89
CA PHE A 378 8.47 3.98 -11.52
C PHE A 378 7.38 4.20 -12.58
N VAL A 379 6.28 4.86 -12.22
CA VAL A 379 5.17 5.12 -13.15
C VAL A 379 5.62 5.95 -14.36
N GLU A 380 6.44 6.98 -14.15
CA GLU A 380 6.97 7.82 -15.23
C GLU A 380 7.91 7.06 -16.17
N LEU A 381 8.74 6.14 -15.63
CA LEU A 381 9.60 5.28 -16.44
C LEU A 381 8.76 4.32 -17.30
N HIS A 382 7.78 3.66 -16.72
CA HIS A 382 6.86 2.76 -17.41
C HIS A 382 6.03 3.50 -18.48
N PHE A 383 5.56 4.71 -18.16
CA PHE A 383 4.83 5.53 -19.12
C PHE A 383 5.72 5.92 -20.33
N LYS A 384 6.98 6.30 -20.09
CA LYS A 384 7.94 6.60 -21.18
C LYS A 384 8.21 5.37 -22.06
N ALA A 385 8.38 4.19 -21.44
CA ALA A 385 8.57 2.94 -22.17
C ALA A 385 7.33 2.57 -23.00
N ALA A 386 6.13 2.67 -22.42
CA ALA A 386 4.87 2.42 -23.12
C ALA A 386 4.69 3.37 -24.31
N LYS A 387 5.02 4.67 -24.17
CA LYS A 387 4.98 5.64 -25.28
C LYS A 387 5.99 5.34 -26.36
N PHE A 388 7.19 4.88 -26.00
CA PHE A 388 8.17 4.43 -26.99
C PHE A 388 7.65 3.23 -27.80
N LEU A 389 7.04 2.24 -27.13
CA LEU A 389 6.43 1.08 -27.80
C LEU A 389 5.28 1.50 -28.73
N GLU A 390 4.42 2.41 -28.31
CA GLU A 390 3.34 2.95 -29.16
C GLU A 390 3.86 3.65 -30.42
N GLN A 391 5.02 4.30 -30.35
CA GLN A 391 5.58 5.06 -31.47
C GLN A 391 6.38 4.20 -32.45
N HIS A 392 7.03 3.14 -31.97
CA HIS A 392 8.02 2.40 -32.78
C HIS A 392 7.64 0.92 -33.00
N GLU A 393 6.81 0.32 -32.12
CA GLU A 393 6.61 -1.12 -32.04
C GLU A 393 5.12 -1.55 -32.05
N GLN A 394 4.26 -0.79 -32.72
CA GLN A 394 2.80 -0.98 -32.67
C GLN A 394 2.31 -2.39 -33.01
N ASN A 395 3.01 -3.10 -33.91
CA ASN A 395 2.62 -4.43 -34.37
C ASN A 395 3.47 -5.56 -33.77
N SER A 396 4.40 -5.24 -32.88
CA SER A 396 5.32 -6.21 -32.30
C SER A 396 4.68 -6.95 -31.13
N THR A 397 4.92 -8.25 -31.04
CA THR A 397 4.63 -9.02 -29.83
C THR A 397 5.70 -8.75 -28.78
N ILE A 398 5.29 -8.34 -27.59
CA ILE A 398 6.18 -7.87 -26.53
C ILE A 398 6.29 -8.93 -25.44
N LEU A 399 7.53 -9.33 -25.10
CA LEU A 399 7.81 -10.11 -23.91
C LEU A 399 7.94 -9.17 -22.71
N THR A 400 7.17 -9.41 -21.66
CA THR A 400 7.29 -8.65 -20.42
C THR A 400 6.78 -9.43 -19.20
N ALA A 401 6.84 -8.83 -18.01
CA ALA A 401 6.33 -9.36 -16.76
C ALA A 401 5.21 -8.48 -16.20
N TRP A 402 4.51 -8.98 -15.19
CA TRP A 402 3.56 -8.18 -14.43
C TRP A 402 4.32 -7.09 -13.62
N PRO A 403 3.83 -5.83 -13.53
CA PRO A 403 2.51 -5.33 -13.94
C PRO A 403 2.41 -4.83 -15.39
N ALA A 404 3.52 -4.76 -16.15
CA ALA A 404 3.51 -4.23 -17.51
C ALA A 404 2.61 -5.04 -18.47
N THR A 405 2.34 -6.31 -18.18
CA THR A 405 1.33 -7.09 -18.91
C THR A 405 -0.05 -6.43 -18.85
N ASP A 406 -0.47 -5.92 -17.70
CA ASP A 406 -1.74 -5.23 -17.55
C ASP A 406 -1.69 -3.82 -18.14
N GLU A 407 -0.59 -3.09 -17.90
CA GLU A 407 -0.35 -1.74 -18.40
C GLU A 407 -0.43 -1.65 -19.93
N LEU A 408 0.10 -2.66 -20.64
CA LEU A 408 0.14 -2.70 -22.10
C LEU A 408 -1.11 -3.33 -22.74
N THR A 409 -1.96 -4.03 -21.98
CA THR A 409 -3.17 -4.68 -22.53
C THR A 409 -4.46 -3.95 -22.22
N ARG A 410 -4.46 -3.02 -21.26
CA ARG A 410 -5.67 -2.36 -20.77
C ARG A 410 -5.59 -0.83 -20.93
N PRO A 411 -6.10 -0.27 -22.03
CA PRO A 411 -6.02 1.18 -22.31
C PRO A 411 -6.57 2.06 -21.20
N TYR A 412 -7.59 1.61 -20.47
CA TYR A 412 -8.18 2.37 -19.37
C TYR A 412 -7.23 2.59 -18.17
N LEU A 413 -6.08 1.90 -18.12
CA LEU A 413 -5.06 2.12 -17.12
C LEU A 413 -4.19 3.36 -17.39
N GLY A 414 -4.26 3.95 -18.59
CA GLY A 414 -3.63 5.22 -18.93
C GLY A 414 -2.22 5.15 -19.49
N TYR A 415 -1.67 3.96 -19.75
CA TYR A 415 -0.34 3.79 -20.33
C TYR A 415 -0.35 3.80 -21.86
N VAL A 416 -1.28 3.07 -22.48
CA VAL A 416 -1.37 2.87 -23.92
C VAL A 416 -2.77 3.19 -24.43
N ALA A 417 -2.89 3.58 -25.70
CA ALA A 417 -4.17 3.81 -26.37
C ALA A 417 -4.78 2.53 -26.94
N GLN A 418 -3.94 1.53 -27.29
CA GLN A 418 -4.36 0.24 -27.84
C GLN A 418 -3.58 -0.89 -27.17
N SER A 419 -4.23 -2.07 -27.09
CA SER A 419 -3.63 -3.26 -26.49
C SER A 419 -2.54 -3.84 -27.37
N PHE A 420 -1.44 -4.28 -26.76
CA PHE A 420 -0.35 -5.01 -27.42
C PHE A 420 -0.52 -6.53 -27.28
N PRO A 421 -0.10 -7.32 -28.29
CA PRO A 421 0.07 -8.76 -28.12
C PRO A 421 1.27 -9.03 -27.21
N LEU A 422 1.11 -9.94 -26.23
CA LEU A 422 2.13 -10.17 -25.20
C LEU A 422 2.54 -11.64 -25.07
N VAL A 423 3.80 -11.83 -24.66
CA VAL A 423 4.35 -13.06 -24.09
C VAL A 423 4.77 -12.75 -22.65
N GLN A 424 4.25 -13.50 -21.69
CA GLN A 424 4.47 -13.25 -20.28
C GLN A 424 5.56 -14.14 -19.67
N VAL A 425 6.44 -13.52 -18.86
CA VAL A 425 7.33 -14.17 -17.88
C VAL A 425 6.91 -13.74 -16.47
N GLN A 426 7.37 -14.46 -15.44
CA GLN A 426 6.98 -14.14 -14.05
C GLN A 426 7.72 -12.91 -13.50
N ASP A 427 9.03 -12.82 -13.81
CA ASP A 427 9.96 -11.76 -13.39
C ASP A 427 11.17 -11.75 -14.35
N PHE A 428 12.21 -11.00 -14.00
CA PHE A 428 13.43 -10.91 -14.81
C PHE A 428 14.65 -11.58 -14.15
N THR A 429 14.43 -12.64 -13.40
CA THR A 429 15.49 -13.51 -12.88
C THR A 429 16.15 -14.29 -13.99
N VAL A 430 17.37 -14.80 -13.75
CA VAL A 430 18.10 -15.65 -14.70
C VAL A 430 17.25 -16.83 -15.16
N GLU A 431 16.50 -17.46 -14.25
CA GLU A 431 15.61 -18.59 -14.57
C GLU A 431 14.52 -18.19 -15.58
N GLN A 432 13.90 -17.03 -15.39
CA GLN A 432 12.86 -16.53 -16.29
C GLN A 432 13.47 -16.07 -17.63
N MET A 433 14.70 -15.56 -17.64
CA MET A 433 15.42 -15.24 -18.89
C MET A 433 15.74 -16.50 -19.70
N ILE A 434 16.06 -17.64 -19.05
CA ILE A 434 16.19 -18.94 -19.74
C ILE A 434 14.87 -19.35 -20.41
N LYS A 435 13.74 -19.22 -19.72
CA LYS A 435 12.40 -19.46 -20.31
C LYS A 435 12.10 -18.50 -21.47
N ALA A 436 12.42 -17.21 -21.31
CA ALA A 436 12.27 -16.21 -22.36
C ALA A 436 13.06 -16.60 -23.63
N ARG A 437 14.30 -17.06 -23.49
CA ARG A 437 15.12 -17.53 -24.59
C ARG A 437 14.52 -18.75 -25.30
N GLN A 438 13.89 -19.68 -24.58
CA GLN A 438 13.18 -20.82 -25.16
C GLN A 438 11.96 -20.40 -25.97
N MET A 439 11.34 -19.27 -25.64
CA MET A 439 10.19 -18.68 -26.35
C MET A 439 10.59 -17.65 -27.41
N ARG A 440 11.87 -17.58 -27.81
CA ARG A 440 12.43 -16.54 -28.67
C ARG A 440 11.66 -16.28 -29.98
N SER A 441 11.06 -17.30 -30.56
CA SER A 441 10.25 -17.18 -31.78
C SER A 441 8.87 -16.55 -31.59
N LYS A 442 8.43 -16.32 -30.34
CA LYS A 442 7.08 -15.85 -30.03
C LYS A 442 6.99 -14.34 -29.84
N TYR A 443 8.10 -13.61 -29.78
CA TYR A 443 8.13 -12.17 -29.53
C TYR A 443 9.25 -11.50 -30.35
N GLN A 444 9.05 -10.23 -30.69
CA GLN A 444 10.00 -9.40 -31.44
C GLN A 444 10.70 -8.40 -30.53
N VAL A 445 10.06 -8.02 -29.43
CA VAL A 445 10.53 -7.00 -28.48
C VAL A 445 10.47 -7.54 -27.07
N ALA A 446 11.45 -7.22 -26.23
CA ALA A 446 11.38 -7.46 -24.81
C ALA A 446 11.36 -6.13 -24.05
N TYR A 447 10.34 -5.94 -23.21
CA TYR A 447 10.22 -4.82 -22.30
C TYR A 447 10.54 -5.30 -20.88
N LEU A 448 11.69 -4.87 -20.37
CA LEU A 448 12.25 -5.24 -19.07
C LEU A 448 12.28 -4.02 -18.16
N PHE A 449 12.15 -4.26 -16.87
CA PHE A 449 12.21 -3.21 -15.85
C PHE A 449 12.67 -3.77 -14.50
N SER A 450 13.13 -2.90 -13.61
CA SER A 450 13.47 -3.27 -12.24
C SER A 450 12.21 -3.57 -11.43
N THR A 451 12.10 -4.78 -10.87
CA THR A 451 10.99 -5.18 -10.01
C THR A 451 11.28 -4.95 -8.53
N LYS A 452 12.54 -4.69 -8.18
CA LYS A 452 13.02 -4.50 -6.81
C LYS A 452 14.05 -3.37 -6.75
N ILE A 453 14.00 -2.61 -5.67
CA ILE A 453 15.02 -1.61 -5.35
C ILE A 453 16.19 -2.32 -4.65
N ASP A 454 17.37 -2.21 -5.24
CA ASP A 454 18.58 -2.80 -4.69
C ASP A 454 19.11 -2.02 -3.49
N VAL A 455 19.57 -2.76 -2.49
CA VAL A 455 20.23 -2.20 -1.30
C VAL A 455 21.67 -1.80 -1.63
N PRO A 456 22.16 -0.64 -1.17
CA PRO A 456 23.54 -0.25 -1.34
C PRO A 456 24.53 -1.33 -0.87
N PRO A 457 25.65 -1.57 -1.59
CA PRO A 457 26.57 -2.66 -1.27
C PRO A 457 27.11 -2.68 0.16
N TRP A 458 27.29 -1.50 0.77
CA TRP A 458 27.82 -1.34 2.11
C TRP A 458 26.88 -1.75 3.26
N ILE A 459 25.55 -1.93 2.98
CA ILE A 459 24.55 -2.46 3.93
C ILE A 459 24.22 -3.94 3.60
N ARG A 460 24.63 -4.42 2.44
CA ARG A 460 24.27 -5.74 1.96
C ARG A 460 24.87 -6.83 2.86
N SER A 461 24.01 -7.64 3.47
CA SER A 461 24.38 -8.82 4.27
C SER A 461 23.98 -10.09 3.54
N GLU A 462 24.93 -10.94 3.16
CA GLU A 462 24.65 -12.21 2.47
C GLU A 462 23.71 -13.13 3.27
N ARG A 463 23.88 -13.16 4.60
CA ARG A 463 23.01 -13.97 5.48
C ARG A 463 21.57 -13.46 5.43
N TRP A 464 21.39 -12.14 5.47
CA TRP A 464 20.08 -11.53 5.41
C TRP A 464 19.43 -11.71 4.02
N GLU A 465 20.19 -11.62 2.96
CA GLU A 465 19.70 -11.89 1.61
C GLU A 465 19.29 -13.36 1.39
N LYS A 466 20.03 -14.31 1.95
CA LYS A 466 19.64 -15.73 1.92
C LYS A 466 18.30 -15.95 2.64
N LEU A 467 18.08 -15.32 3.80
CA LEU A 467 16.81 -15.38 4.52
C LEU A 467 15.67 -14.70 3.73
N ASN A 468 15.92 -13.54 3.15
CA ASN A 468 14.93 -12.83 2.33
C ASN A 468 14.53 -13.64 1.09
N ARG A 469 15.47 -14.26 0.40
CA ARG A 469 15.18 -15.17 -0.72
C ARG A 469 14.33 -16.36 -0.27
N ARG A 470 14.69 -16.97 0.83
CA ARG A 470 14.00 -18.18 1.32
C ARG A 470 12.59 -17.92 1.83
N PHE A 471 12.35 -16.80 2.53
CA PHE A 471 11.11 -16.58 3.28
C PHE A 471 10.23 -15.46 2.73
N PHE A 472 10.77 -14.55 1.90
CA PHE A 472 10.06 -13.34 1.44
C PHE A 472 10.13 -13.13 -0.08
N GLY A 473 10.53 -14.16 -0.85
CA GLY A 473 10.52 -14.13 -2.31
C GLY A 473 11.44 -13.05 -2.92
N SER A 474 12.48 -12.65 -2.17
CA SER A 474 13.45 -11.68 -2.70
C SER A 474 14.26 -12.29 -3.83
N HIS A 475 14.38 -11.57 -4.94
CA HIS A 475 15.20 -11.94 -6.10
C HIS A 475 15.98 -10.73 -6.62
N VAL A 476 16.84 -10.97 -7.58
CA VAL A 476 17.61 -9.93 -8.29
C VAL A 476 17.28 -10.05 -9.77
N ASP A 477 16.89 -8.92 -10.35
CA ASP A 477 16.63 -8.82 -11.78
C ASP A 477 17.94 -8.80 -12.56
N VAL A 478 17.93 -9.41 -13.74
CA VAL A 478 19.06 -9.34 -14.68
C VAL A 478 19.15 -7.91 -15.22
N SER A 479 20.37 -7.35 -15.27
CA SER A 479 20.54 -5.99 -15.82
C SER A 479 20.19 -5.94 -17.32
N PRO A 480 19.80 -4.76 -17.84
CA PRO A 480 19.46 -4.61 -19.25
C PRO A 480 20.55 -5.08 -20.20
N GLU A 481 21.80 -4.82 -19.88
CA GLU A 481 22.95 -5.16 -20.68
C GLU A 481 23.16 -6.69 -20.76
N VAL A 482 23.09 -7.36 -19.61
CA VAL A 482 23.19 -8.83 -19.51
C VAL A 482 22.00 -9.49 -20.20
N ALA A 483 20.79 -8.94 -20.03
CA ALA A 483 19.60 -9.46 -20.70
C ALA A 483 19.69 -9.33 -22.22
N ALA A 484 20.21 -8.20 -22.74
CA ALA A 484 20.41 -7.98 -24.16
C ALA A 484 21.39 -9.00 -24.76
N GLU A 485 22.52 -9.24 -24.11
CA GLU A 485 23.49 -10.25 -24.52
C GLU A 485 22.88 -11.66 -24.48
N PHE A 486 22.20 -12.00 -23.39
CA PHE A 486 21.64 -13.34 -23.17
C PHE A 486 20.51 -13.68 -24.17
N LEU A 487 19.64 -12.73 -24.46
CA LEU A 487 18.50 -12.90 -25.38
C LEU A 487 18.86 -12.65 -26.84
N HIS A 488 20.09 -12.24 -27.15
CA HIS A 488 20.53 -11.80 -28.48
C HIS A 488 19.64 -10.68 -29.05
N GLY A 489 19.60 -9.59 -28.32
CA GLY A 489 18.84 -8.40 -28.67
C GLY A 489 19.65 -7.13 -28.47
N LYS A 490 19.21 -6.05 -29.09
CA LYS A 490 19.79 -4.72 -28.99
C LYS A 490 18.95 -3.82 -28.11
N ILE A 491 19.54 -3.12 -27.15
CA ILE A 491 18.85 -2.09 -26.36
C ILE A 491 18.52 -0.91 -27.30
N VAL A 492 17.23 -0.66 -27.53
CA VAL A 492 16.73 0.45 -28.34
C VAL A 492 16.18 1.58 -27.49
N PHE A 493 15.80 1.28 -26.25
CA PHE A 493 15.39 2.28 -25.27
C PHE A 493 15.89 1.89 -23.89
N LEU A 494 16.46 2.84 -23.16
CA LEU A 494 16.89 2.68 -21.76
C LEU A 494 16.63 3.98 -21.02
N ALA A 495 15.89 3.91 -19.93
CA ALA A 495 15.68 5.04 -19.02
C ALA A 495 15.91 4.59 -17.58
N ARG A 496 16.49 5.47 -16.76
CA ARG A 496 16.79 5.21 -15.34
C ARG A 496 16.36 6.40 -14.50
N SER A 497 15.88 6.12 -13.30
CA SER A 497 15.65 7.11 -12.25
C SER A 497 16.04 6.49 -10.92
N LYS A 498 17.01 7.09 -10.21
CA LYS A 498 17.59 6.53 -8.99
C LYS A 498 18.06 5.07 -9.19
N ALA A 499 17.50 4.12 -8.42
CA ALA A 499 17.79 2.69 -8.53
C ALA A 499 16.86 1.94 -9.50
N GLU A 500 15.87 2.61 -10.07
CA GLU A 500 14.90 2.00 -10.99
C GLU A 500 15.30 2.21 -12.45
N TRP A 501 14.93 1.26 -13.29
CA TRP A 501 15.20 1.30 -14.72
C TRP A 501 14.14 0.59 -15.54
N VAL A 502 13.99 1.01 -16.79
CA VAL A 502 13.22 0.33 -17.83
C VAL A 502 14.08 0.21 -19.09
N ALA A 503 13.97 -0.91 -19.79
CA ALA A 503 14.70 -1.16 -21.04
C ALA A 503 13.79 -1.84 -22.07
N ILE A 504 13.93 -1.44 -23.32
CA ILE A 504 13.29 -2.10 -24.44
C ILE A 504 14.40 -2.66 -25.33
N LEU A 505 14.31 -3.97 -25.57
CA LEU A 505 15.24 -4.71 -26.41
C LEU A 505 14.53 -5.10 -27.71
N GLU A 506 15.05 -4.66 -28.84
CA GLU A 506 14.67 -5.22 -30.14
C GLU A 506 15.47 -6.51 -30.36
N MET A 507 14.75 -7.57 -30.69
CA MET A 507 15.35 -8.88 -30.85
C MET A 507 15.96 -9.04 -32.28
N ASP A 508 17.18 -9.54 -32.38
CA ASP A 508 17.77 -9.90 -33.67
C ASP A 508 16.84 -10.86 -34.42
N GLN A 509 16.51 -10.57 -35.67
CA GLN A 509 15.71 -11.50 -36.45
C GLN A 509 16.47 -12.83 -36.53
N PRO A 510 15.82 -13.99 -36.36
CA PRO A 510 16.48 -15.25 -36.60
C PRO A 510 16.96 -15.19 -38.05
N SER A 511 18.30 -15.17 -38.23
CA SER A 511 18.90 -15.17 -39.56
C SER A 511 18.25 -16.28 -40.37
N SER A 512 17.69 -15.93 -41.51
CA SER A 512 17.07 -16.86 -42.47
C SER A 512 18.17 -17.73 -43.13
N VAL A 513 18.80 -18.58 -42.30
CA VAL A 513 19.76 -19.60 -42.78
C VAL A 513 19.05 -20.72 -43.55
N ALA A 514 17.72 -20.70 -43.63
CA ALA A 514 16.94 -21.70 -44.39
C ALA A 514 16.84 -21.42 -45.90
N SER A 515 17.27 -20.23 -46.40
CA SER A 515 17.17 -19.92 -47.85
C SER A 515 18.36 -20.36 -48.68
N THR A 516 19.49 -20.74 -48.06
CA THR A 516 20.72 -21.12 -48.79
C THR A 516 20.80 -22.63 -49.00
N ALA A 517 20.07 -23.46 -48.28
CA ALA A 517 20.09 -24.91 -48.48
C ALA A 517 19.28 -25.40 -49.70
N GLN A 518 18.39 -24.57 -50.25
CA GLN A 518 17.55 -24.94 -51.40
C GLN A 518 18.20 -24.59 -52.77
N LYS A 519 19.35 -23.92 -52.79
CA LYS A 519 20.08 -23.60 -54.03
C LYS A 519 21.15 -24.62 -54.43
N PHE A 520 21.37 -25.67 -53.63
CA PHE A 520 22.39 -26.69 -53.91
C PHE A 520 21.86 -28.08 -54.29
N CYS A 521 20.55 -28.28 -54.40
CA CYS A 521 20.00 -29.48 -55.04
C CYS A 521 19.59 -29.17 -56.48
N GLY A 522 20.57 -29.20 -57.38
CA GLY A 522 20.31 -29.26 -58.82
C GLY A 522 19.61 -30.59 -59.18
N PRO A 523 18.87 -30.66 -60.33
CA PRO A 523 18.09 -31.82 -60.70
C PRO A 523 19.01 -33.01 -61.04
N GLN A 524 18.87 -34.13 -60.31
CA GLN A 524 19.41 -35.40 -60.73
C GLN A 524 18.76 -35.80 -62.06
N LYS A 525 19.58 -35.85 -63.13
CA LYS A 525 19.25 -36.47 -64.41
C LYS A 525 19.04 -37.97 -64.19
N THR A 526 17.87 -38.45 -64.45
CA THR A 526 17.58 -39.89 -64.73
C THR A 526 18.22 -40.22 -66.08
N ALA A 527 19.13 -41.17 -66.07
CA ALA A 527 19.55 -41.84 -67.23
C ALA A 527 19.13 -43.31 -67.16
N ASP A 528 18.43 -43.74 -68.17
CA ASP A 528 18.01 -45.04 -68.61
C ASP A 528 18.25 -46.27 -67.74
#